data_45cda33ec926e1df17699a7fb4b3c389
#
_entry.id   45cda33ec926e1df17699a7fb4b3c389
#
_cell.length_a   1.000
_cell.length_b   1.000
_cell.length_c   1.000
_cell.angle_alpha   90.00
_cell.angle_beta   90.00
_cell.angle_gamma   90.00
#
_symmetry.space_group_name_H-M   'P 1'
#
loop_
_entity.id
_entity.type
_entity.pdbx_description
1 polymer ?
#
loop_
_entity_poly.entity_id
_entity_poly.type
_entity_poly.pdbx_seq_one_letter_code
_entity_poly.pdbx_strand_id
1 'polypeptide(L)'
;MAGASKIDDDDGINEINVTPLVDVMLVLLIIFMVASVYIVKESIELELPKAATATDTPESTVSIVMDKDRALYLNGDPIKEAALATACETAAEKNKNTQAIIAADHRVYHGDVIRLIDLVRSHGLERFALNVKRPEKDGASATP
;
A
#
# COMPACT_ATOMS: atom_id res chain seq x y z
N MET A 1 22.47 -42.10 -71.29
CA MET A 1 22.61 -40.71 -70.84
C MET A 1 21.62 -40.53 -69.71
N ALA A 2 22.01 -40.92 -68.56
CA ALA A 2 21.19 -40.74 -67.33
C ALA A 2 21.51 -39.36 -66.74
N GLY A 3 20.57 -38.43 -66.86
CA GLY A 3 20.62 -37.16 -66.12
C GLY A 3 20.21 -37.40 -64.67
N ALA A 4 21.19 -37.29 -63.82
CA ALA A 4 20.91 -37.25 -62.38
C ALA A 4 20.25 -35.91 -62.10
N SER A 5 18.94 -35.92 -61.89
CA SER A 5 18.28 -34.79 -61.23
C SER A 5 18.68 -34.79 -59.77
N LYS A 6 19.54 -33.85 -59.36
CA LYS A 6 19.69 -33.46 -57.98
C LYS A 6 18.33 -32.95 -57.49
N ILE A 7 17.76 -33.69 -56.63
CA ILE A 7 16.70 -33.17 -55.76
C ILE A 7 17.47 -32.36 -54.72
N ASP A 8 17.50 -31.05 -54.89
CA ASP A 8 17.84 -30.15 -53.81
C ASP A 8 16.72 -30.26 -52.76
N ASP A 9 16.94 -31.10 -51.79
CA ASP A 9 16.21 -31.01 -50.53
C ASP A 9 16.60 -29.67 -49.88
N ASP A 10 15.93 -28.62 -50.32
CA ASP A 10 15.88 -27.37 -49.65
C ASP A 10 14.95 -27.55 -48.42
N ASP A 11 15.43 -28.30 -47.46
CA ASP A 11 14.91 -28.24 -46.10
C ASP A 11 15.20 -26.84 -45.57
N GLY A 12 14.45 -25.88 -46.09
CA GLY A 12 14.32 -24.56 -45.50
C GLY A 12 13.73 -24.72 -44.12
N ILE A 13 14.58 -25.13 -43.18
CA ILE A 13 14.29 -24.95 -41.76
C ILE A 13 14.17 -23.44 -41.59
N ASN A 14 12.93 -22.94 -41.72
CA ASN A 14 12.61 -21.61 -41.31
C ASN A 14 12.81 -21.57 -39.79
N GLU A 15 14.03 -21.37 -39.38
CA GLU A 15 14.34 -21.07 -37.98
C GLU A 15 13.54 -19.84 -37.63
N ILE A 16 12.54 -20.03 -36.77
CA ILE A 16 11.75 -18.93 -36.27
C ILE A 16 12.69 -18.05 -35.48
N ASN A 17 12.96 -16.86 -35.99
CA ASN A 17 13.79 -15.91 -35.30
C ASN A 17 13.04 -15.45 -34.03
N VAL A 18 13.45 -15.98 -32.90
CA VAL A 18 12.84 -15.66 -31.59
C VAL A 18 13.32 -14.33 -30.99
N THR A 19 14.29 -13.69 -31.62
CA THR A 19 14.87 -12.43 -31.14
C THR A 19 13.81 -11.34 -30.93
N PRO A 20 12.86 -11.09 -31.87
CA PRO A 20 11.81 -10.10 -31.64
C PRO A 20 10.87 -10.48 -30.50
N LEU A 21 10.63 -11.78 -30.29
CA LEU A 21 9.78 -12.26 -29.22
C LEU A 21 10.44 -12.04 -27.84
N VAL A 22 11.74 -12.32 -27.72
CA VAL A 22 12.50 -12.11 -26.48
C VAL A 22 12.56 -10.62 -26.14
N ASP A 23 12.72 -9.74 -27.11
CA ASP A 23 12.72 -8.30 -26.88
C ASP A 23 11.40 -7.80 -26.31
N VAL A 24 10.26 -8.22 -26.89
CA VAL A 24 8.94 -7.89 -26.37
C VAL A 24 8.76 -8.42 -24.95
N MET A 25 9.21 -9.64 -24.64
CA MET A 25 9.12 -10.23 -23.32
C MET A 25 9.96 -9.48 -22.30
N LEU A 26 11.16 -9.05 -22.66
CA LEU A 26 12.02 -8.24 -21.79
C LEU A 26 11.40 -6.87 -21.49
N VAL A 27 10.86 -6.20 -22.50
CA VAL A 27 10.17 -4.92 -22.31
C VAL A 27 8.96 -5.06 -21.41
N LEU A 28 8.13 -6.08 -21.62
CA LEU A 28 6.99 -6.37 -20.75
C LEU A 28 7.42 -6.66 -19.32
N LEU A 29 8.51 -7.42 -19.11
CA LEU A 29 9.04 -7.71 -17.79
C LEU A 29 9.45 -6.43 -17.06
N ILE A 30 10.15 -5.53 -17.74
CA ILE A 30 10.58 -4.24 -17.16
C ILE A 30 9.35 -3.38 -16.83
N ILE A 31 8.37 -3.32 -17.73
CA ILE A 31 7.13 -2.57 -17.49
C ILE A 31 6.39 -3.12 -16.27
N PHE A 32 6.25 -4.44 -16.13
CA PHE A 32 5.62 -5.04 -14.96
C PHE A 32 6.43 -4.80 -13.68
N MET A 33 7.76 -4.86 -13.76
CA MET A 33 8.62 -4.55 -12.61
C MET A 33 8.42 -3.09 -12.15
N VAL A 34 8.40 -2.15 -13.07
CA VAL A 34 8.15 -0.73 -12.75
C VAL A 34 6.72 -0.51 -12.29
N ALA A 35 5.73 -1.11 -12.96
CA ALA A 35 4.33 -1.00 -12.59
C ALA A 35 4.02 -1.60 -11.22
N SER A 36 4.72 -2.66 -10.80
CA SER A 36 4.52 -3.27 -9.48
C SER A 36 4.77 -2.30 -8.33
N VAL A 37 5.69 -1.37 -8.49
CA VAL A 37 5.97 -0.31 -7.49
C VAL A 37 4.78 0.64 -7.34
N TYR A 38 4.02 0.88 -8.42
CA TYR A 38 2.84 1.75 -8.38
C TYR A 38 1.62 1.03 -7.78
N ILE A 39 1.48 -0.27 -8.02
CA ILE A 39 0.37 -1.07 -7.48
C ILE A 39 0.48 -1.19 -5.94
N VAL A 40 1.69 -1.26 -5.42
CA VAL A 40 1.93 -1.30 -3.96
C VAL A 40 1.73 0.09 -3.33
N LYS A 41 1.75 1.18 -4.11
CA LYS A 41 1.55 2.55 -3.63
C LYS A 41 0.09 3.03 -3.61
N GLU A 42 -0.90 2.18 -3.83
CA GLU A 42 -2.24 2.43 -3.29
C GLU A 42 -2.30 2.19 -1.77
N SER A 43 -1.16 2.22 -1.09
CA SER A 43 -1.13 2.58 0.31
C SER A 43 -1.65 4.00 0.38
N ILE A 44 -2.90 4.10 0.80
CA ILE A 44 -3.61 5.26 1.31
C ILE A 44 -2.62 6.42 1.47
N GLU A 45 -2.63 7.37 0.52
CA GLU A 45 -2.07 8.70 0.77
C GLU A 45 -2.88 9.27 1.93
N LEU A 46 -2.41 8.97 3.13
CA LEU A 46 -2.86 9.67 4.30
C LEU A 46 -2.34 11.09 4.14
N GLU A 47 -3.12 11.96 3.53
CA GLU A 47 -2.90 13.40 3.66
C GLU A 47 -2.93 13.67 5.16
N LEU A 48 -1.73 13.77 5.73
CA LEU A 48 -1.58 14.29 7.07
C LEU A 48 -2.20 15.68 7.07
N PRO A 49 -3.30 15.92 7.78
CA PRO A 49 -3.77 17.28 7.93
C PRO A 49 -2.62 18.04 8.58
N LYS A 50 -2.06 19.00 7.85
CA LYS A 50 -1.19 20.01 8.41
C LYS A 50 -2.06 20.84 9.35
N ALA A 51 -2.32 20.33 10.53
CA ALA A 51 -2.83 21.13 11.63
C ALA A 51 -1.69 22.06 12.01
N ALA A 52 -1.74 23.23 11.40
CA ALA A 52 -0.97 24.36 11.80
C ALA A 52 -1.12 24.58 13.31
N THR A 53 -0.02 24.99 13.94
CA THR A 53 0.09 25.51 15.28
C THR A 53 0.15 24.49 16.43
N ALA A 54 1.26 23.75 16.50
CA ALA A 54 1.85 23.45 17.80
C ALA A 54 3.36 23.26 17.60
N THR A 55 4.10 23.92 18.40
CA THR A 55 5.55 24.05 18.45
C THR A 55 6.28 22.75 18.85
N ASP A 56 5.62 21.60 18.74
CA ASP A 56 6.19 20.28 19.01
C ASP A 56 5.95 19.41 17.78
N THR A 57 6.93 19.38 16.88
CA THR A 57 6.98 18.37 15.83
C THR A 57 7.08 17.00 16.51
N PRO A 58 6.13 16.08 16.35
CA PRO A 58 6.26 14.77 16.94
C PRO A 58 7.50 14.10 16.33
N GLU A 59 8.49 13.80 17.15
CA GLU A 59 9.75 13.19 16.71
C GLU A 59 9.54 11.77 16.14
N SER A 60 8.39 11.16 16.43
CA SER A 60 7.97 9.91 15.81
C SER A 60 6.46 9.84 15.65
N THR A 61 6.02 9.29 14.54
CA THR A 61 4.61 9.10 14.23
C THR A 61 4.36 7.64 13.87
N VAL A 62 3.33 7.05 14.46
CA VAL A 62 2.88 5.69 14.18
C VAL A 62 1.51 5.77 13.49
N SER A 63 1.42 5.27 12.27
CA SER A 63 0.17 5.23 11.50
C SER A 63 -0.53 3.89 11.69
N ILE A 64 -1.75 3.91 12.18
CA ILE A 64 -2.59 2.73 12.40
C ILE A 64 -3.86 2.90 11.56
N VAL A 65 -4.12 1.96 10.67
CA VAL A 65 -5.28 1.99 9.77
C VAL A 65 -6.15 0.77 10.04
N MET A 66 -7.45 0.98 10.15
CA MET A 66 -8.45 -0.10 10.21
C MET A 66 -9.30 -0.06 8.95
N ASP A 67 -9.29 -1.15 8.20
CA ASP A 67 -10.09 -1.31 6.99
C ASP A 67 -11.53 -1.76 7.32
N LYS A 68 -12.43 -1.67 6.33
CA LYS A 68 -13.82 -2.13 6.39
C LYS A 68 -13.99 -3.56 6.92
N ASP A 69 -13.03 -4.44 6.67
CA ASP A 69 -13.02 -5.84 7.11
C ASP A 69 -12.38 -6.02 8.49
N ARG A 70 -12.15 -4.92 9.24
CA ARG A 70 -11.46 -4.88 10.54
C ARG A 70 -9.99 -5.31 10.47
N ALA A 71 -9.40 -5.34 9.29
CA ALA A 71 -7.98 -5.58 9.13
C ALA A 71 -7.20 -4.37 9.63
N LEU A 72 -6.17 -4.64 10.42
CA LEU A 72 -5.30 -3.62 10.99
C LEU A 72 -4.00 -3.53 10.19
N TYR A 73 -3.56 -2.31 9.96
CA TYR A 73 -2.31 -2.00 9.29
C TYR A 73 -1.50 -1.03 10.15
N LEU A 74 -0.23 -1.34 10.31
CA LEU A 74 0.73 -0.49 11.01
C LEU A 74 1.75 0.03 10.01
N ASN A 75 1.81 1.35 9.81
CA ASN A 75 2.69 1.99 8.83
C ASN A 75 2.58 1.41 7.40
N GLY A 76 1.41 0.89 7.04
CA GLY A 76 1.14 0.27 5.75
C GLY A 76 1.24 -1.25 5.71
N ASP A 77 1.80 -1.88 6.73
CA ASP A 77 1.93 -3.35 6.82
C ASP A 77 0.77 -3.97 7.60
N PRO A 78 0.20 -5.09 7.11
CA PRO A 78 -0.85 -5.79 7.83
C PRO A 78 -0.34 -6.34 9.15
N ILE A 79 -1.09 -6.12 10.22
CA ILE A 79 -0.71 -6.53 11.58
C ILE A 79 -1.89 -7.14 12.33
N LYS A 80 -1.61 -8.06 13.23
CA LYS A 80 -2.60 -8.60 14.16
C LYS A 80 -2.71 -7.73 15.41
N GLU A 81 -3.87 -7.74 16.06
CA GLU A 81 -4.14 -6.94 17.26
C GLU A 81 -3.09 -7.16 18.37
N ALA A 82 -2.69 -8.41 18.62
CA ALA A 82 -1.66 -8.73 19.61
C ALA A 82 -0.28 -8.14 19.26
N ALA A 83 0.10 -8.20 17.99
CA ALA A 83 1.36 -7.63 17.52
C ALA A 83 1.31 -6.09 17.50
N LEU A 84 0.15 -5.50 17.26
CA LEU A 84 -0.07 -4.06 17.34
C LEU A 84 0.15 -3.55 18.77
N ALA A 85 -0.36 -4.26 19.77
CA ALA A 85 -0.14 -3.94 21.18
C ALA A 85 1.35 -3.86 21.52
N THR A 86 2.12 -4.87 21.15
CA THR A 86 3.59 -4.91 21.37
C THR A 86 4.29 -3.79 20.60
N ALA A 87 3.87 -3.50 19.39
CA ALA A 87 4.43 -2.41 18.59
C ALA A 87 4.17 -1.03 19.22
N CYS A 88 2.99 -0.81 19.79
CA CYS A 88 2.65 0.41 20.52
C CYS A 88 3.52 0.58 21.76
N GLU A 89 3.70 -0.47 22.56
CA GLU A 89 4.58 -0.46 23.73
C GLU A 89 6.03 -0.10 23.35
N THR A 90 6.56 -0.77 22.32
CA THR A 90 7.91 -0.51 21.82
C THR A 90 8.07 0.94 21.35
N ALA A 91 7.07 1.48 20.66
CA ALA A 91 7.08 2.85 20.18
C ALA A 91 7.02 3.86 21.33
N ALA A 92 6.21 3.60 22.36
CA ALA A 92 6.10 4.43 23.55
C ALA A 92 7.38 4.41 24.40
N GLU A 93 8.06 3.28 24.49
CA GLU A 93 9.35 3.15 25.18
C GLU A 93 10.47 3.92 24.47
N LYS A 94 10.49 3.87 23.14
CA LYS A 94 11.50 4.58 22.34
C LYS A 94 11.38 6.10 22.45
N ASN A 95 10.15 6.61 22.42
CA ASN A 95 9.90 8.03 22.52
C ASN A 95 8.52 8.30 23.14
N LYS A 96 8.51 8.94 24.30
CA LYS A 96 7.28 9.33 25.02
C LYS A 96 6.43 10.35 24.25
N ASN A 97 7.00 11.06 23.30
CA ASN A 97 6.30 12.02 22.45
C ASN A 97 5.75 11.41 21.16
N THR A 98 5.80 10.08 21.01
CA THR A 98 5.23 9.39 19.84
C THR A 98 3.75 9.68 19.73
N GLN A 99 3.33 10.10 18.54
CA GLN A 99 1.94 10.34 18.20
C GLN A 99 1.39 9.19 17.36
N ALA A 100 0.26 8.61 17.75
CA ALA A 100 -0.46 7.66 16.94
C ALA A 100 -1.46 8.39 16.02
N ILE A 101 -1.43 8.11 14.73
CA ILE A 101 -2.46 8.54 13.80
C ILE A 101 -3.35 7.34 13.50
N ILE A 102 -4.60 7.41 13.95
CA ILE A 102 -5.57 6.33 13.77
C ILE A 102 -6.51 6.72 12.65
N ALA A 103 -6.50 5.96 11.57
CA ALA A 103 -7.43 6.09 10.46
C ALA A 103 -8.36 4.89 10.40
N ALA A 104 -9.64 5.12 10.22
CA ALA A 104 -10.64 4.07 10.05
C ALA A 104 -11.50 4.34 8.82
N ASP A 105 -11.87 3.28 8.11
CA ASP A 105 -12.85 3.36 7.03
C ASP A 105 -14.21 3.76 7.61
N HIS A 106 -14.99 4.54 6.86
CA HIS A 106 -16.31 5.02 7.27
C HIS A 106 -17.32 3.88 7.52
N ARG A 107 -17.05 2.69 7.03
CA ARG A 107 -17.90 1.48 7.21
C ARG A 107 -17.57 0.71 8.48
N VAL A 108 -16.48 1.05 9.16
CA VAL A 108 -16.11 0.41 10.43
C VAL A 108 -17.08 0.84 11.52
N TYR A 109 -17.52 -0.13 12.31
CA TYR A 109 -18.39 0.19 13.45
C TYR A 109 -17.67 1.08 14.45
N HIS A 110 -18.37 2.10 14.92
CA HIS A 110 -17.82 3.04 15.89
C HIS A 110 -17.24 2.34 17.14
N GLY A 111 -17.88 1.26 17.60
CA GLY A 111 -17.39 0.47 18.71
C GLY A 111 -16.01 -0.18 18.48
N ASP A 112 -15.73 -0.60 17.26
CA ASP A 112 -14.43 -1.17 16.91
C ASP A 112 -13.33 -0.11 16.90
N VAL A 113 -13.65 1.10 16.46
CA VAL A 113 -12.73 2.25 16.50
C VAL A 113 -12.40 2.63 17.94
N ILE A 114 -13.40 2.69 18.81
CA ILE A 114 -13.20 2.98 20.24
C ILE A 114 -12.33 1.92 20.89
N ARG A 115 -12.57 0.64 20.60
CA ARG A 115 -11.72 -0.46 21.10
C ARG A 115 -10.27 -0.32 20.64
N LEU A 116 -10.05 0.08 19.39
CA LEU A 116 -8.70 0.32 18.87
C LEU A 116 -8.02 1.49 19.60
N ILE A 117 -8.73 2.57 19.85
CA ILE A 117 -8.23 3.71 20.60
C ILE A 117 -7.83 3.29 22.04
N ASP A 118 -8.69 2.54 22.71
CA ASP A 118 -8.43 2.05 24.07
C ASP A 118 -7.21 1.14 24.11
N LEU A 119 -7.06 0.27 23.09
CA LEU A 119 -5.88 -0.58 22.96
C LEU A 119 -4.60 0.26 22.82
N VAL A 120 -4.59 1.24 21.94
CA VAL A 120 -3.44 2.12 21.71
C VAL A 120 -3.06 2.89 22.96
N ARG A 121 -4.06 3.43 23.67
CA ARG A 121 -3.85 4.18 24.93
C ARG A 121 -3.34 3.30 26.06
N SER A 122 -3.90 2.12 26.23
CA SER A 122 -3.50 1.19 27.30
C SER A 122 -2.04 0.70 27.15
N HIS A 123 -1.49 0.77 25.93
CA HIS A 123 -0.10 0.39 25.63
C HIS A 123 0.86 1.59 25.54
N GLY A 124 0.49 2.72 26.14
CA GLY A 124 1.41 3.83 26.41
C GLY A 124 1.44 4.94 25.36
N LEU A 125 0.64 4.89 24.30
CA LEU A 125 0.51 5.98 23.32
C LEU A 125 -0.64 6.90 23.72
N GLU A 126 -0.34 7.92 24.53
CA GLU A 126 -1.35 8.88 25.04
C GLU A 126 -1.74 9.93 23.99
N ARG A 127 -0.84 10.23 23.06
CA ARG A 127 -1.08 11.23 22.01
C ARG A 127 -1.57 10.55 20.73
N PHE A 128 -2.80 10.83 20.32
CA PHE A 128 -3.35 10.31 19.08
C PHE A 128 -4.14 11.37 18.32
N ALA A 129 -4.15 11.22 17.00
CA ALA A 129 -5.00 11.97 16.08
C ALA A 129 -5.90 10.98 15.35
N LEU A 130 -7.19 11.33 15.25
CA LEU A 130 -8.16 10.55 14.47
C LEU A 130 -8.31 11.14 13.08
N ASN A 131 -8.14 10.31 12.07
CA ASN A 131 -8.48 10.63 10.70
C ASN A 131 -9.63 9.72 10.23
N VAL A 132 -10.82 10.29 10.13
CA VAL A 132 -11.99 9.58 9.58
C VAL A 132 -12.14 10.01 8.14
N LYS A 133 -11.86 9.13 7.18
CA LYS A 133 -12.15 9.39 5.77
C LYS A 133 -13.66 9.60 5.62
N ARG A 134 -14.06 10.84 5.30
CA ARG A 134 -15.38 11.08 4.75
C ARG A 134 -15.47 10.40 3.38
N PRO A 135 -16.61 9.75 3.04
CA PRO A 135 -16.84 9.39 1.66
C PRO A 135 -16.76 10.68 0.83
N GLU A 136 -15.88 10.71 -0.16
CA GLU A 136 -15.94 11.75 -1.18
C GLU A 136 -17.35 11.71 -1.77
N LYS A 137 -18.10 12.77 -1.57
CA LYS A 137 -19.28 13.03 -2.36
C LYS A 137 -18.78 13.30 -3.76
N ASP A 138 -18.85 12.31 -4.64
CA ASP A 138 -18.74 12.52 -6.06
C ASP A 138 -19.62 13.71 -6.45
N GLY A 139 -18.93 14.75 -6.93
CA GLY A 139 -19.43 15.79 -7.80
C GLY A 139 -20.89 16.23 -7.60
N ALA A 140 -21.19 16.96 -6.55
CA ALA A 140 -22.29 17.90 -6.60
C ALA A 140 -21.70 19.30 -6.58
N SER A 141 -21.30 19.78 -7.76
CA SER A 141 -21.22 21.19 -8.03
C SER A 141 -22.66 21.73 -7.97
N ALA A 142 -23.09 22.12 -6.80
CA ALA A 142 -24.23 23.00 -6.68
C ALA A 142 -23.67 24.42 -6.77
N THR A 143 -23.69 24.96 -7.96
CA THR A 143 -23.64 26.40 -8.17
C THR A 143 -25.07 26.91 -8.06
N PRO A 144 -25.39 27.85 -7.22
CA PRO A 144 -26.57 28.68 -7.40
C PRO A 144 -26.30 29.74 -8.47
#